data_38ca3feb8f733c82ae8d03f52d6e4aca
#
_entry.id   38ca3feb8f733c82ae8d03f52d6e4aca
#
_cell.length_a   1.000
_cell.length_b   1.000
_cell.length_c   1.000
_cell.angle_alpha   90.00
_cell.angle_beta   90.00
_cell.angle_gamma   90.00
#
_symmetry.space_group_name_H-M   'P 1'
#
loop_
_entity.id
_entity.type
_entity.pdbx_description
1 polymer ?
#
loop_
_entity_poly.entity_id
_entity_poly.type
_entity_poly.pdbx_seq_one_letter_code
_entity_poly.pdbx_strand_id
1 'polypeptide(L)'
;EDFSAAAFQEAARTTIEDLHERGKIPILVGGTGLYVQSLLEGYEFKAKRHSKEEQQAASSRIAALSEEELKAYITEKTGYEPPDWHELLSNSHRLVRLVGAIEKGDGAAAVMPQKAGEPLYHAFVIGLSLPRQVLYERIEKRIDAMIEAGWIDEVQQLLQDGVSPEAQ
;
A
#
# COMPACT_ATOMS: atom_id res chain seq x y z
N GLU A 1 -12.37 -8.89 -0.24
CA GLU A 1 -12.38 -7.66 0.62
C GLU A 1 -11.05 -6.93 0.49
N ASP A 2 -11.12 -5.66 0.14
CA ASP A 2 -9.92 -4.81 0.07
C ASP A 2 -9.46 -4.40 1.47
N PHE A 3 -8.42 -5.02 1.97
CA PHE A 3 -7.82 -4.66 3.24
C PHE A 3 -6.66 -3.66 3.03
N SER A 4 -6.85 -2.40 3.44
CA SER A 4 -5.90 -1.32 3.22
C SER A 4 -5.01 -1.06 4.44
N ALA A 5 -3.91 -0.31 4.25
CA ALA A 5 -3.06 0.13 5.36
C ALA A 5 -3.83 0.97 6.41
N ALA A 6 -4.82 1.74 5.99
CA ALA A 6 -5.69 2.48 6.90
C ALA A 6 -6.58 1.54 7.73
N ALA A 7 -7.20 0.54 7.08
CA ALA A 7 -8.00 -0.47 7.78
C ALA A 7 -7.16 -1.30 8.76
N PHE A 8 -5.94 -1.66 8.34
CA PHE A 8 -4.97 -2.32 9.23
C PHE A 8 -4.65 -1.46 10.44
N GLN A 9 -4.34 -0.18 10.24
CA GLN A 9 -3.97 0.72 11.33
C GLN A 9 -5.10 0.86 12.36
N GLU A 10 -6.34 1.00 11.92
CA GLU A 10 -7.52 1.09 12.79
C GLU A 10 -7.73 -0.20 13.60
N ALA A 11 -7.72 -1.35 12.94
CA ALA A 11 -7.87 -2.66 13.59
C ALA A 11 -6.73 -2.94 14.58
N ALA A 12 -5.48 -2.61 14.20
CA ALA A 12 -4.32 -2.80 15.06
C ALA A 12 -4.37 -1.90 16.30
N ARG A 13 -4.78 -0.64 16.16
CA ARG A 13 -4.93 0.28 17.32
C ARG A 13 -5.95 -0.25 18.32
N THR A 14 -7.12 -0.63 17.86
CA THR A 14 -8.17 -1.21 18.71
C THR A 14 -7.67 -2.46 19.45
N THR A 15 -6.94 -3.32 18.75
CA THR A 15 -6.36 -4.53 19.36
C THR A 15 -5.28 -4.23 20.38
N ILE A 16 -4.43 -3.23 20.13
CA ILE A 16 -3.37 -2.78 21.05
C ILE A 16 -4.00 -2.20 22.32
N GLU A 17 -5.05 -1.38 22.17
CA GLU A 17 -5.78 -0.78 23.29
C GLU A 17 -6.39 -1.86 24.19
N ASP A 18 -7.11 -2.83 23.63
CA ASP A 18 -7.66 -3.98 24.38
C ASP A 18 -6.57 -4.76 25.12
N LEU A 19 -5.44 -5.03 24.46
CA LEU A 19 -4.31 -5.73 25.09
C LEU A 19 -3.72 -4.94 26.26
N HIS A 20 -3.58 -3.62 26.13
CA HIS A 20 -3.08 -2.75 27.20
C HIS A 20 -4.06 -2.71 28.38
N GLU A 21 -5.37 -2.60 28.15
CA GLU A 21 -6.38 -2.65 29.20
C GLU A 21 -6.33 -3.97 29.98
N ARG A 22 -5.96 -5.06 29.31
CA ARG A 22 -5.77 -6.37 29.92
C ARG A 22 -4.38 -6.58 30.56
N GLY A 23 -3.55 -5.54 30.59
CA GLY A 23 -2.18 -5.58 31.14
C GLY A 23 -1.24 -6.47 30.33
N LYS A 24 -1.47 -6.63 29.01
CA LYS A 24 -0.65 -7.43 28.09
C LYS A 24 0.25 -6.53 27.25
N ILE A 25 1.37 -7.09 26.84
CA ILE A 25 2.28 -6.43 25.86
C ILE A 25 1.90 -6.93 24.46
N PRO A 26 1.47 -6.02 23.55
CA PRO A 26 1.20 -6.39 22.16
C PRO A 26 2.48 -6.81 21.45
N ILE A 27 2.41 -7.86 20.65
CA ILE A 27 3.49 -8.28 19.77
C ILE A 27 2.99 -8.24 18.32
N LEU A 28 3.56 -7.34 17.53
CA LEU A 28 3.28 -7.23 16.10
C LEU A 28 4.31 -8.04 15.32
N VAL A 29 3.84 -9.03 14.55
CA VAL A 29 4.70 -9.89 13.73
C VAL A 29 4.29 -9.77 12.26
N GLY A 30 5.23 -9.50 11.38
CA GLY A 30 4.96 -9.42 9.95
C GLY A 30 6.09 -8.81 9.14
N GLY A 31 5.89 -8.73 7.82
CA GLY A 31 6.87 -8.22 6.87
C GLY A 31 6.35 -7.07 5.99
N THR A 32 5.08 -6.65 6.13
CA THR A 32 4.54 -5.53 5.35
C THR A 32 4.96 -4.21 5.98
N GLY A 33 6.10 -3.67 5.52
CA GLY A 33 6.74 -2.47 6.07
C GLY A 33 5.79 -1.29 6.18
N LEU A 34 4.96 -1.03 5.16
CA LEU A 34 4.00 0.07 5.16
C LEU A 34 2.97 -0.06 6.31
N TYR A 35 2.53 -1.26 6.65
CA TYR A 35 1.58 -1.49 7.72
C TYR A 35 2.21 -1.17 9.08
N VAL A 36 3.39 -1.71 9.33
CA VAL A 36 4.14 -1.45 10.57
C VAL A 36 4.46 0.04 10.71
N GLN A 37 4.98 0.65 9.66
CA GLN A 37 5.34 2.06 9.63
C GLN A 37 4.13 2.97 9.86
N SER A 38 3.01 2.69 9.17
CA SER A 38 1.79 3.49 9.32
C SER A 38 1.24 3.47 10.76
N LEU A 39 1.37 2.33 11.43
CA LEU A 39 0.96 2.17 12.81
C LEU A 39 1.89 2.92 13.77
N LEU A 40 3.20 2.71 13.66
CA LEU A 40 4.19 3.25 14.60
C LEU A 40 4.39 4.77 14.43
N GLU A 41 4.44 5.24 13.19
CA GLU A 41 4.64 6.66 12.86
C GLU A 41 3.31 7.44 12.78
N GLY A 42 2.18 6.78 13.05
CA GLY A 42 0.88 7.43 13.12
C GLY A 42 0.45 8.09 11.82
N TYR A 43 0.61 7.42 10.68
CA TYR A 43 0.19 8.00 9.39
C TYR A 43 -1.27 8.40 9.41
N GLU A 44 -1.55 9.62 8.95
CA GLU A 44 -2.91 10.10 8.73
C GLU A 44 -3.33 9.79 7.28
N PHE A 45 -4.25 8.86 7.13
CA PHE A 45 -4.84 8.51 5.84
C PHE A 45 -6.07 9.40 5.59
N LYS A 46 -5.85 10.63 5.10
CA LYS A 46 -6.93 11.62 4.87
C LYS A 46 -7.73 11.36 3.58
N ALA A 47 -7.16 10.64 2.62
CA ALA A 47 -7.83 10.39 1.36
C ALA A 47 -8.97 9.38 1.51
N LYS A 48 -10.19 9.81 1.18
CA LYS A 48 -11.32 8.90 1.01
C LYS A 48 -10.99 7.90 -0.12
N ARG A 49 -11.47 6.66 0.03
CA ARG A 49 -11.38 5.67 -1.05
C ARG A 49 -11.99 6.23 -2.32
N HIS A 50 -11.29 6.07 -3.43
CA HIS A 50 -11.85 6.34 -4.74
C HIS A 50 -12.75 5.17 -5.15
N SER A 51 -13.92 5.48 -5.71
CA SER A 51 -14.77 4.47 -6.33
C SER A 51 -14.08 3.88 -7.57
N LYS A 52 -14.57 2.76 -8.08
CA LYS A 52 -14.02 2.17 -9.30
C LYS A 52 -14.15 3.11 -10.50
N GLU A 53 -15.26 3.84 -10.58
CA GLU A 53 -15.53 4.84 -11.61
C GLU A 53 -14.52 6.00 -11.56
N GLU A 54 -14.22 6.48 -10.36
CA GLU A 54 -13.22 7.54 -10.14
C GLU A 54 -11.80 7.08 -10.48
N GLN A 55 -11.45 5.84 -10.13
CA GLN A 55 -10.17 5.25 -10.52
C GLN A 55 -10.06 5.09 -12.03
N GLN A 56 -11.13 4.69 -12.70
CA GLN A 56 -11.19 4.56 -14.15
C GLN A 56 -11.08 5.93 -14.83
N ALA A 57 -11.75 6.95 -14.31
CA ALA A 57 -11.64 8.33 -14.82
C ALA A 57 -10.21 8.87 -14.70
N ALA A 58 -9.58 8.69 -13.54
CA ALA A 58 -8.19 9.07 -13.32
C ALA A 58 -7.22 8.32 -14.26
N SER A 59 -7.43 7.00 -14.45
CA SER A 59 -6.63 6.19 -15.38
C SER A 59 -6.78 6.67 -16.83
N SER A 60 -8.00 7.01 -17.25
CA SER A 60 -8.26 7.56 -18.59
C SER A 60 -7.60 8.92 -18.78
N ARG A 61 -7.61 9.76 -17.75
CA ARG A 61 -6.92 11.05 -17.78
C ARG A 61 -5.41 10.88 -17.92
N ILE A 62 -4.80 9.96 -17.17
CA ILE A 62 -3.37 9.66 -17.24
C ILE A 62 -3.01 9.17 -18.65
N ALA A 63 -3.80 8.27 -19.22
CA ALA A 63 -3.55 7.72 -20.56
C ALA A 63 -3.71 8.76 -21.69
N ALA A 64 -4.44 9.84 -21.47
CA ALA A 64 -4.68 10.90 -22.45
C ALA A 64 -3.59 11.98 -22.48
N LEU A 65 -2.69 12.01 -21.50
CA LEU A 65 -1.64 13.02 -21.35
C LEU A 65 -0.26 12.44 -21.62
N SER A 66 0.62 13.22 -22.25
CA SER A 66 2.06 12.92 -22.29
C SER A 66 2.66 13.07 -20.87
N GLU A 67 3.88 12.55 -20.69
CA GLU A 67 4.58 12.66 -19.41
C GLU A 67 4.77 14.13 -18.98
N GLU A 68 5.12 15.00 -19.92
CA GLU A 68 5.31 16.43 -19.65
C GLU A 68 4.00 17.14 -19.28
N GLU A 69 2.92 16.84 -20.00
CA GLU A 69 1.59 17.37 -19.69
C GLU A 69 1.08 16.89 -18.34
N LEU A 70 1.36 15.63 -17.97
CA LEU A 70 0.98 15.07 -16.70
C LEU A 70 1.74 15.72 -15.53
N LYS A 71 3.04 15.94 -15.68
CA LYS A 71 3.86 16.69 -14.71
C LYS A 71 3.32 18.11 -14.53
N ALA A 72 3.07 18.82 -15.63
CA ALA A 72 2.51 20.16 -15.61
C ALA A 72 1.13 20.18 -14.93
N TYR A 73 0.25 19.24 -15.26
CA TYR A 73 -1.07 19.11 -14.66
C TYR A 73 -1.00 18.91 -13.13
N ILE A 74 -0.15 18.01 -12.66
CA ILE A 74 0.02 17.75 -11.23
C ILE A 74 0.55 19.00 -10.53
N THR A 75 1.60 19.61 -11.04
CA THR A 75 2.21 20.81 -10.45
C THR A 75 1.24 21.98 -10.43
N GLU A 76 0.54 22.25 -11.52
CA GLU A 76 -0.44 23.36 -11.61
C GLU A 76 -1.57 23.22 -10.61
N LYS A 77 -2.12 21.99 -10.48
CA LYS A 77 -3.29 21.74 -9.62
C LYS A 77 -2.95 21.64 -8.14
N THR A 78 -1.74 21.27 -7.79
CA THR A 78 -1.39 20.96 -6.40
C THR A 78 -0.29 21.84 -5.82
N GLY A 79 0.49 22.52 -6.65
CA GLY A 79 1.75 23.15 -6.24
C GLY A 79 2.81 22.15 -5.75
N TYR A 80 2.56 20.86 -5.93
CA TYR A 80 3.45 19.81 -5.46
C TYR A 80 4.42 19.38 -6.56
N GLU A 81 5.70 19.41 -6.24
CA GLU A 81 6.78 18.84 -7.04
C GLU A 81 7.35 17.63 -6.28
N PRO A 82 7.17 16.41 -6.78
CA PRO A 82 7.76 15.24 -6.15
C PRO A 82 9.29 15.29 -6.22
N PRO A 83 9.98 14.77 -5.21
CA PRO A 83 11.45 14.70 -5.22
C PRO A 83 11.99 13.82 -6.34
N ASP A 84 11.23 12.86 -6.79
CA ASP A 84 11.53 11.98 -7.91
C ASP A 84 10.28 11.72 -8.77
N TRP A 85 10.24 12.34 -9.94
CA TRP A 85 9.17 12.13 -10.91
C TRP A 85 9.15 10.72 -11.48
N HIS A 86 10.32 10.11 -11.66
CA HIS A 86 10.40 8.76 -12.19
C HIS A 86 9.76 7.75 -11.22
N GLU A 87 10.04 7.86 -9.93
CA GLU A 87 9.40 7.03 -8.91
C GLU A 87 7.87 7.20 -8.90
N LEU A 88 7.37 8.43 -9.01
CA LEU A 88 5.93 8.68 -9.03
C LEU A 88 5.27 8.12 -10.28
N LEU A 89 5.83 8.38 -11.46
CA LEU A 89 5.24 7.98 -12.74
C LEU A 89 5.32 6.47 -12.99
N SER A 90 6.33 5.80 -12.46
CA SER A 90 6.45 4.33 -12.55
C SER A 90 5.47 3.58 -11.64
N ASN A 91 4.89 4.24 -10.64
CA ASN A 91 3.93 3.65 -9.73
C ASN A 91 2.48 4.02 -10.11
N SER A 92 1.88 3.20 -10.99
CA SER A 92 0.53 3.44 -11.52
C SER A 92 -0.55 3.61 -10.43
N HIS A 93 -0.52 2.82 -9.37
CA HIS A 93 -1.48 2.93 -8.26
C HIS A 93 -1.37 4.26 -7.52
N ARG A 94 -0.15 4.71 -7.25
CA ARG A 94 0.09 5.99 -6.58
C ARG A 94 -0.32 7.16 -7.47
N LEU A 95 -0.05 7.05 -8.76
CA LEU A 95 -0.40 8.06 -9.76
C LEU A 95 -1.91 8.20 -9.94
N VAL A 96 -2.63 7.08 -10.08
CA VAL A 96 -4.11 7.06 -10.18
C VAL A 96 -4.76 7.66 -8.93
N ARG A 97 -4.25 7.34 -7.75
CA ARG A 97 -4.75 7.94 -6.50
C ARG A 97 -4.50 9.44 -6.43
N LEU A 98 -3.33 9.90 -6.86
CA LEU A 98 -2.98 11.32 -6.89
C LEU A 98 -3.89 12.09 -7.86
N VAL A 99 -4.01 11.61 -9.10
CA VAL A 99 -4.86 12.26 -10.11
C VAL A 99 -6.33 12.25 -9.66
N GLY A 100 -6.83 11.14 -9.11
CA GLY A 100 -8.18 11.07 -8.58
C GLY A 100 -8.43 12.04 -7.42
N ALA A 101 -7.45 12.26 -6.53
CA ALA A 101 -7.57 13.26 -5.47
C ALA A 101 -7.55 14.70 -6.02
N ILE A 102 -6.75 14.98 -7.04
CA ILE A 102 -6.74 16.27 -7.72
C ILE A 102 -8.12 16.57 -8.34
N GLU A 103 -8.71 15.60 -9.01
CA GLU A 103 -10.04 15.75 -9.64
C GLU A 103 -11.17 16.00 -8.63
N LYS A 104 -11.01 15.50 -7.40
CA LYS A 104 -11.92 15.79 -6.27
C LYS A 104 -11.66 17.13 -5.58
N GLY A 105 -10.56 17.81 -5.89
CA GLY A 105 -10.15 19.03 -5.21
C GLY A 105 -9.47 18.81 -3.85
N ASP A 106 -9.12 17.56 -3.51
CA ASP A 106 -8.50 17.23 -2.23
C ASP A 106 -7.01 17.61 -2.16
N GLY A 107 -6.39 17.91 -3.31
CA GLY A 107 -4.99 18.29 -3.43
C GLY A 107 -4.00 17.13 -3.14
N ALA A 108 -2.71 17.38 -3.36
CA ALA A 108 -1.66 16.36 -3.19
C ALA A 108 -1.49 15.88 -1.74
N ALA A 109 -1.75 16.74 -0.77
CA ALA A 109 -1.62 16.41 0.65
C ALA A 109 -2.57 15.30 1.10
N ALA A 110 -3.73 15.13 0.42
CA ALA A 110 -4.69 14.09 0.74
C ALA A 110 -4.20 12.68 0.34
N VAL A 111 -3.24 12.57 -0.56
CA VAL A 111 -2.74 11.29 -1.10
C VAL A 111 -1.42 10.87 -0.49
N MET A 112 -0.72 11.83 0.12
CA MET A 112 0.54 11.57 0.80
C MET A 112 0.28 11.27 2.27
N PRO A 113 0.68 10.10 2.78
CA PRO A 113 0.58 9.83 4.21
C PRO A 113 1.39 10.88 4.96
N GLN A 114 0.73 11.65 5.80
CA GLN A 114 1.41 12.57 6.70
C GLN A 114 1.72 11.82 7.99
N LYS A 115 2.96 11.90 8.44
CA LYS A 115 3.37 11.37 9.74
C LYS A 115 2.80 12.27 10.84
N ALA A 116 2.32 11.68 11.93
CA ALA A 116 1.88 12.42 13.13
C ALA A 116 3.06 12.92 13.90
N GLY A 117 3.94 13.66 13.51
CA GLY A 117 5.08 14.31 14.21
C GLY A 117 5.84 13.44 15.22
N GLU A 118 5.14 12.81 16.16
CA GLU A 118 5.73 11.93 17.17
C GLU A 118 5.22 10.48 17.04
N PRO A 119 6.07 9.47 17.36
CA PRO A 119 5.63 8.07 17.41
C PRO A 119 4.47 7.88 18.38
N LEU A 120 3.43 7.14 17.95
CA LEU A 120 2.26 6.86 18.79
C LEU A 120 2.55 5.84 19.91
N TYR A 121 3.56 5.02 19.74
CA TYR A 121 3.90 3.95 20.67
C TYR A 121 5.39 3.93 20.97
N HIS A 122 5.75 3.61 22.21
CA HIS A 122 7.11 3.22 22.56
C HIS A 122 7.33 1.77 22.17
N ALA A 123 7.82 1.56 20.95
CA ALA A 123 7.99 0.24 20.37
C ALA A 123 9.44 -0.23 20.38
N PHE A 124 9.65 -1.50 20.75
CA PHE A 124 10.92 -2.18 20.55
C PHE A 124 10.87 -2.97 19.23
N VAL A 125 11.69 -2.58 18.26
CA VAL A 125 11.66 -3.17 16.90
C VAL A 125 12.82 -4.14 16.75
N ILE A 126 12.50 -5.40 16.41
CA ILE A 126 13.48 -6.45 16.13
C ILE A 126 13.45 -6.73 14.63
N GLY A 127 14.54 -6.46 13.93
CA GLY A 127 14.73 -6.82 12.53
C GLY A 127 15.43 -8.18 12.40
N LEU A 128 14.83 -9.08 11.61
CA LEU A 128 15.45 -10.34 11.25
C LEU A 128 16.15 -10.21 9.90
N SER A 129 17.41 -10.59 9.84
CA SER A 129 18.23 -10.58 8.63
C SER A 129 18.88 -11.94 8.40
N LEU A 130 19.01 -12.33 7.15
CA LEU A 130 19.71 -13.52 6.72
C LEU A 130 20.76 -13.15 5.67
N PRO A 131 21.88 -13.89 5.59
CA PRO A 131 22.76 -13.80 4.45
C PRO A 131 21.99 -14.01 3.14
N ARG A 132 22.28 -13.20 2.12
CA ARG A 132 21.53 -13.17 0.86
C ARG A 132 21.43 -14.55 0.19
N GLN A 133 22.51 -15.31 0.22
CA GLN A 133 22.55 -16.67 -0.34
C GLN A 133 21.56 -17.61 0.37
N VAL A 134 21.53 -17.60 1.71
CA VAL A 134 20.60 -18.42 2.50
C VAL A 134 19.15 -18.00 2.24
N LEU A 135 18.92 -16.70 2.03
CA LEU A 135 17.60 -16.19 1.69
C LEU A 135 17.13 -16.71 0.33
N TYR A 136 17.98 -16.69 -0.68
CA TYR A 136 17.67 -17.21 -2.01
C TYR A 136 17.35 -18.70 -1.99
N GLU A 137 18.19 -19.51 -1.32
CA GLU A 137 17.92 -20.94 -1.16
C GLU A 137 16.56 -21.22 -0.48
N ARG A 138 16.19 -20.40 0.51
CA ARG A 138 14.88 -20.53 1.16
C ARG A 138 13.72 -20.13 0.25
N ILE A 139 13.89 -19.09 -0.56
CA ILE A 139 12.89 -18.65 -1.53
C ILE A 139 12.65 -19.75 -2.57
N GLU A 140 13.72 -20.29 -3.15
CA GLU A 140 13.64 -21.37 -4.13
C GLU A 140 12.92 -22.60 -3.57
N LYS A 141 13.36 -23.11 -2.42
CA LYS A 141 12.71 -24.23 -1.75
C LYS A 141 11.24 -24.00 -1.41
N ARG A 142 10.90 -22.76 -1.06
CA ARG A 142 9.51 -22.39 -0.80
C ARG A 142 8.66 -22.42 -2.07
N ILE A 143 9.20 -21.91 -3.18
CA ILE A 143 8.52 -21.95 -4.48
C ILE A 143 8.27 -23.38 -4.91
N ASP A 144 9.29 -24.24 -4.86
CA ASP A 144 9.17 -25.67 -5.19
C ASP A 144 8.08 -26.33 -4.34
N ALA A 145 8.09 -26.13 -3.04
CA ALA A 145 7.09 -26.67 -2.13
C ALA A 145 5.67 -26.14 -2.41
N MET A 146 5.52 -24.89 -2.82
CA MET A 146 4.22 -24.31 -3.20
C MET A 146 3.70 -24.95 -4.50
N ILE A 147 4.58 -25.17 -5.48
CA ILE A 147 4.21 -25.85 -6.73
C ILE A 147 3.78 -27.30 -6.45
N GLU A 148 4.56 -28.03 -5.65
CA GLU A 148 4.23 -29.41 -5.22
C GLU A 148 2.91 -29.49 -4.44
N ALA A 149 2.59 -28.45 -3.66
CA ALA A 149 1.33 -28.35 -2.93
C ALA A 149 0.10 -28.00 -3.78
N GLY A 150 0.27 -27.82 -5.12
CA GLY A 150 -0.82 -27.58 -6.05
C GLY A 150 -1.11 -26.10 -6.36
N TRP A 151 -0.14 -25.20 -6.14
CA TRP A 151 -0.33 -23.76 -6.43
C TRP A 151 -0.76 -23.48 -7.87
N ILE A 152 -0.21 -24.21 -8.83
CA ILE A 152 -0.61 -24.09 -10.25
C ILE A 152 -2.05 -24.53 -10.46
N ASP A 153 -2.45 -25.65 -9.84
CA ASP A 153 -3.80 -26.18 -9.94
C ASP A 153 -4.84 -25.24 -9.29
N GLU A 154 -4.49 -24.61 -8.18
CA GLU A 154 -5.32 -23.56 -7.55
C GLU A 154 -5.58 -22.39 -8.49
N VAL A 155 -4.55 -21.85 -9.15
CA VAL A 155 -4.70 -20.76 -10.12
C VAL A 155 -5.56 -21.18 -11.30
N GLN A 156 -5.37 -22.39 -11.84
CA GLN A 156 -6.19 -22.92 -12.93
C GLN A 156 -7.67 -23.04 -12.52
N GLN A 157 -7.93 -23.49 -11.30
CA GLN A 157 -9.29 -23.60 -10.79
C GLN A 157 -9.95 -22.23 -10.65
N LEU A 158 -9.25 -21.23 -10.11
CA LEU A 158 -9.75 -19.86 -9.99
C LEU A 158 -10.10 -19.25 -11.36
N LEU A 159 -9.29 -19.49 -12.38
CA LEU A 159 -9.58 -19.04 -13.75
C LEU A 159 -10.81 -19.74 -14.34
N GLN A 160 -10.99 -21.04 -14.06
CA GLN A 160 -12.18 -21.80 -14.50
C GLN A 160 -13.45 -21.31 -13.78
N ASP A 161 -13.33 -20.89 -12.54
CA ASP A 161 -14.42 -20.32 -11.73
C ASP A 161 -14.75 -18.87 -12.15
N GLY A 162 -14.07 -18.33 -13.16
CA GLY A 162 -14.34 -17.01 -13.74
C GLY A 162 -13.70 -15.84 -13.01
N VAL A 163 -12.72 -16.10 -12.14
CA VAL A 163 -11.93 -15.03 -11.51
C VAL A 163 -11.06 -14.38 -12.60
N SER A 164 -11.14 -13.06 -12.71
CA SER A 164 -10.34 -12.31 -13.68
C SER A 164 -8.84 -12.46 -13.40
N PRO A 165 -7.99 -12.66 -14.42
CA PRO A 165 -6.53 -12.62 -14.26
C PRO A 165 -6.01 -11.27 -13.72
N GLU A 166 -6.81 -10.20 -13.84
CA GLU A 166 -6.52 -8.87 -13.35
C GLU A 166 -7.07 -8.63 -11.93
N ALA A 167 -7.75 -9.64 -11.33
CA ALA A 167 -8.23 -9.54 -9.96
C ALA A 167 -7.05 -9.47 -8.98
N GLN A 168 -7.03 -8.40 -8.18
CA GLN A 168 -6.06 -8.18 -7.10
C GLN A 168 -6.73 -8.36 -5.76
#